data_28e12aef584da8fe6e9d0da5ddac29ec
#
_entry.id   28e12aef584da8fe6e9d0da5ddac29ec
#
_cell.length_a   1.000
_cell.length_b   1.000
_cell.length_c   1.000
_cell.angle_alpha   90.00
_cell.angle_beta   90.00
_cell.angle_gamma   90.00
#
_symmetry.space_group_name_H-M   'P 1'
#
loop_
_entity.id
_entity.type
_entity.pdbx_description
1 polymer ?
#
loop_
_entity_poly.entity_id
_entity_poly.type
_entity_poly.pdbx_seq_one_letter_code
_entity_poly.pdbx_strand_id
1 'polypeptide(L)'
;PITVYGLEPEEQFYDKGFRKDGMIKELKKHFGTPDTDRLTILLAHNPRYKKEYLSWGASMTFSGHYHGGVMMLGKKRGAIAPDFRIFPGECGGMHQKNGCAVIVSAGLGEHTIPVRIHNPRELTIVRISALQNEKMPVK
;
A
#
# COMPACT_ATOMS: atom_id res chain seq x y z
N PRO A 1 -22.11 -2.30 0.51
CA PRO A 1 -21.42 -1.97 1.77
C PRO A 1 -19.91 -2.01 1.58
N ILE A 2 -19.18 -1.15 2.30
CA ILE A 2 -17.71 -1.09 2.31
C ILE A 2 -17.24 -1.46 3.72
N THR A 3 -16.24 -2.33 3.83
CA THR A 3 -15.60 -2.65 5.10
C THR A 3 -14.18 -2.04 5.11
N VAL A 4 -13.86 -1.31 6.18
CA VAL A 4 -12.54 -0.68 6.35
C VAL A 4 -11.85 -1.30 7.55
N TYR A 5 -10.63 -1.76 7.35
CA TYR A 5 -9.72 -2.28 8.37
C TYR A 5 -8.59 -1.28 8.59
N GLY A 6 -8.27 -0.97 9.84
CA GLY A 6 -7.13 -0.13 10.20
C GLY A 6 -6.08 -0.96 10.93
N LEU A 7 -4.89 -1.10 10.35
CA LEU A 7 -3.78 -1.82 10.95
C LEU A 7 -2.71 -0.84 11.47
N GLU A 8 -2.53 -0.84 12.79
CA GLU A 8 -1.35 -0.28 13.45
C GLU A 8 -0.48 -1.46 13.90
N PRO A 9 0.57 -1.81 13.14
CA PRO A 9 1.38 -2.96 13.48
C PRO A 9 2.27 -2.67 14.68
N GLU A 10 2.56 -3.71 15.48
CA GLU A 10 3.48 -3.63 16.60
C GLU A 10 4.87 -3.15 16.15
N GLU A 11 5.65 -2.55 17.06
CA GLU A 11 6.94 -1.91 16.81
C GLU A 11 7.94 -2.84 16.09
N GLN A 12 7.93 -4.13 16.44
CA GLN A 12 8.76 -5.16 15.82
C GLN A 12 8.62 -5.26 14.29
N PHE A 13 7.45 -4.86 13.74
CA PHE A 13 7.24 -4.85 12.29
C PHE A 13 7.96 -3.72 11.56
N TYR A 14 8.53 -2.77 12.29
CA TYR A 14 9.39 -1.71 11.74
C TYR A 14 10.87 -2.10 11.76
N ASP A 15 11.25 -3.16 12.48
CA ASP A 15 12.63 -3.65 12.53
C ASP A 15 13.09 -4.24 11.22
N LYS A 16 14.37 -3.98 10.85
CA LYS A 16 14.96 -4.44 9.58
C LYS A 16 15.06 -5.97 9.47
N GLY A 17 15.18 -6.66 10.58
CA GLY A 17 15.32 -8.13 10.66
C GLY A 17 14.01 -8.90 10.77
N PHE A 18 12.88 -8.24 10.91
CA PHE A 18 11.61 -8.93 11.15
C PHE A 18 11.15 -9.74 9.92
N ARG A 19 10.69 -10.97 10.17
CA ARG A 19 10.23 -11.89 9.11
C ARG A 19 8.90 -11.43 8.52
N LYS A 20 8.84 -11.32 7.21
CA LYS A 20 7.66 -10.83 6.47
C LYS A 20 6.42 -11.73 6.65
N ASP A 21 6.61 -13.04 6.82
CA ASP A 21 5.51 -13.99 7.05
C ASP A 21 4.71 -13.71 8.35
N GLY A 22 5.29 -13.00 9.31
CA GLY A 22 4.60 -12.55 10.50
C GLY A 22 3.42 -11.62 10.23
N MET A 23 3.49 -10.78 9.19
CA MET A 23 2.43 -9.82 8.87
C MET A 23 1.11 -10.48 8.47
N ILE A 24 1.13 -11.59 7.72
CA ILE A 24 -0.10 -12.34 7.39
C ILE A 24 -0.74 -12.91 8.65
N LYS A 25 0.06 -13.41 9.60
CA LYS A 25 -0.44 -13.92 10.87
C LYS A 25 -1.08 -12.82 11.70
N GLU A 26 -0.45 -11.64 11.71
CA GLU A 26 -0.96 -10.46 12.40
C GLU A 26 -2.31 -10.00 11.83
N LEU A 27 -2.42 -9.87 10.51
CA LEU A 27 -3.68 -9.54 9.83
C LEU A 27 -4.79 -10.55 10.15
N LYS A 28 -4.48 -11.85 10.09
CA LYS A 28 -5.45 -12.91 10.41
C LYS A 28 -5.84 -12.92 11.88
N LYS A 29 -4.91 -12.63 12.78
CA LYS A 29 -5.17 -12.55 14.23
C LYS A 29 -6.15 -11.43 14.57
N HIS A 30 -5.99 -10.25 13.95
CA HIS A 30 -6.82 -9.08 14.25
C HIS A 30 -8.14 -9.04 13.46
N PHE A 31 -8.13 -9.48 12.21
CA PHE A 31 -9.23 -9.25 11.29
C PHE A 31 -9.80 -10.53 10.65
N GLY A 32 -9.15 -11.68 10.84
CA GLY A 32 -9.55 -12.91 10.16
C GLY A 32 -9.24 -12.87 8.66
N THR A 33 -10.18 -13.36 7.85
CA THR A 33 -10.13 -13.30 6.39
C THR A 33 -11.05 -12.18 5.91
N PRO A 34 -10.64 -11.35 4.93
CA PRO A 34 -11.50 -10.30 4.40
C PRO A 34 -12.74 -10.90 3.75
N ASP A 35 -13.87 -10.20 3.88
CA ASP A 35 -15.11 -10.55 3.20
C ASP A 35 -14.96 -10.23 1.69
N THR A 36 -15.02 -11.26 0.86
CA THR A 36 -14.87 -11.11 -0.61
C THR A 36 -16.14 -10.64 -1.31
N ASP A 37 -17.29 -10.67 -0.64
CA ASP A 37 -18.58 -10.25 -1.18
C ASP A 37 -18.78 -8.71 -1.06
N ARG A 38 -17.83 -8.04 -0.45
CA ARG A 38 -17.84 -6.60 -0.21
C ARG A 38 -16.56 -5.96 -0.67
N LEU A 39 -16.64 -4.66 -0.95
CA LEU A 39 -15.42 -3.86 -1.11
C LEU A 39 -14.73 -3.75 0.24
N THR A 40 -13.53 -4.30 0.35
CA THR A 40 -12.71 -4.26 1.55
C THR A 40 -11.52 -3.34 1.36
N ILE A 41 -11.28 -2.45 2.34
CA ILE A 41 -10.19 -1.49 2.34
C ILE A 41 -9.32 -1.75 3.56
N LEU A 42 -8.02 -1.94 3.36
CA LEU A 42 -7.03 -2.01 4.43
C LEU A 42 -6.23 -0.70 4.47
N LEU A 43 -6.21 -0.04 5.60
CA LEU A 43 -5.32 1.08 5.91
C LEU A 43 -4.12 0.53 6.67
N ALA A 44 -2.94 0.47 6.02
CA ALA A 44 -1.73 -0.10 6.60
C ALA A 44 -0.53 0.77 6.21
N HIS A 45 0.05 1.45 7.20
CA HIS A 45 1.01 2.52 6.97
C HIS A 45 2.29 2.06 6.24
N ASN A 46 2.84 0.89 6.59
CA ASN A 46 4.14 0.43 6.09
C ASN A 46 4.03 -0.40 4.79
N PRO A 47 4.46 0.11 3.62
CA PRO A 47 4.34 -0.59 2.33
C PRO A 47 5.33 -1.75 2.16
N ARG A 48 6.25 -1.96 3.11
CA ARG A 48 7.19 -3.09 3.11
C ARG A 48 6.48 -4.44 2.98
N TYR A 49 5.27 -4.54 3.49
CA TYR A 49 4.45 -5.75 3.54
C TYR A 49 3.42 -5.83 2.41
N LYS A 50 3.62 -5.13 1.30
CA LYS A 50 2.66 -5.09 0.18
C LYS A 50 2.31 -6.47 -0.39
N LYS A 51 3.26 -7.42 -0.38
CA LYS A 51 3.01 -8.80 -0.85
C LYS A 51 2.08 -9.54 0.09
N GLU A 52 2.25 -9.32 1.38
CA GLU A 52 1.45 -9.89 2.46
C GLU A 52 0.04 -9.31 2.45
N TYR A 53 -0.11 -7.99 2.23
CA TYR A 53 -1.41 -7.32 2.06
C TYR A 53 -2.17 -7.85 0.84
N LEU A 54 -1.50 -7.97 -0.30
CA LEU A 54 -2.08 -8.57 -1.51
C LEU A 54 -2.48 -10.04 -1.29
N SER A 55 -1.72 -10.79 -0.50
CA SER A 55 -2.00 -12.20 -0.20
C SER A 55 -3.10 -12.37 0.85
N TRP A 56 -3.29 -11.38 1.73
CA TRP A 56 -4.39 -11.38 2.68
C TRP A 56 -5.74 -11.21 1.99
N GLY A 57 -5.80 -10.41 0.92
CA GLY A 57 -6.93 -10.38 0.01
C GLY A 57 -7.91 -9.23 0.17
N ALA A 58 -7.56 -8.13 0.86
CA ALA A 58 -8.38 -6.92 0.80
C ALA A 58 -8.41 -6.37 -0.63
N SER A 59 -9.59 -5.88 -1.08
CA SER A 59 -9.77 -5.32 -2.42
C SER A 59 -8.78 -4.19 -2.69
N MET A 60 -8.57 -3.32 -1.70
CA MET A 60 -7.61 -2.22 -1.75
C MET A 60 -6.85 -2.09 -0.44
N THR A 61 -5.56 -1.77 -0.53
CA THR A 61 -4.75 -1.37 0.62
C THR A 61 -4.13 -0.01 0.34
N PHE A 62 -4.19 0.89 1.31
CA PHE A 62 -3.53 2.19 1.26
C PHE A 62 -2.35 2.21 2.21
N SER A 63 -1.19 2.63 1.68
CA SER A 63 0.07 2.72 2.43
C SER A 63 0.79 4.03 2.14
N GLY A 64 1.69 4.43 3.04
CA GLY A 64 2.50 5.65 2.92
C GLY A 64 3.94 5.40 3.37
N HIS A 65 4.32 5.91 4.54
CA HIS A 65 5.55 5.72 5.31
C HIS A 65 6.85 6.16 4.61
N TYR A 66 7.11 5.76 3.38
CA TYR A 66 8.39 6.04 2.69
C TYR A 66 8.45 7.41 2.02
N HIS A 67 7.35 8.16 2.02
CA HIS A 67 7.26 9.48 1.41
C HIS A 67 7.86 9.55 -0.01
N GLY A 68 7.78 8.46 -0.77
CA GLY A 68 8.43 8.33 -2.07
C GLY A 68 9.94 8.07 -2.02
N GLY A 69 10.53 8.01 -0.82
CA GLY A 69 11.98 7.91 -0.62
C GLY A 69 12.68 9.26 -0.63
N VAL A 70 13.96 9.28 -0.28
CA VAL A 70 14.80 10.50 -0.33
C VAL A 70 15.03 10.96 -1.77
N MET A 71 15.19 10.02 -2.69
CA MET A 71 15.41 10.27 -4.11
C MET A 71 14.58 9.31 -4.96
N MET A 72 13.92 9.83 -6.00
CA MET A 72 13.24 9.02 -7.02
C MET A 72 13.99 9.05 -8.34
N LEU A 73 14.05 7.90 -9.02
CA LEU A 73 14.50 7.78 -10.41
C LEU A 73 13.28 7.49 -11.29
N GLY A 74 12.89 8.49 -12.09
CA GLY A 74 11.73 8.41 -12.97
C GLY A 74 10.39 8.35 -12.21
N LYS A 75 9.33 7.99 -12.93
CA LYS A 75 7.99 7.95 -12.38
C LYS A 75 7.82 6.69 -11.49
N LYS A 76 7.95 6.83 -10.15
CA LYS A 76 7.58 5.83 -9.11
C LYS A 76 8.65 4.80 -8.70
N ARG A 77 9.93 5.00 -9.05
CA ARG A 77 11.01 4.14 -8.54
C ARG A 77 11.85 4.91 -7.53
N GLY A 78 11.75 4.56 -6.25
CA GLY A 78 12.66 5.10 -5.24
C GLY A 78 14.08 4.63 -5.50
N ALA A 79 15.03 5.55 -5.51
CA ALA A 79 16.45 5.23 -5.60
C ALA A 79 17.02 4.90 -4.21
N ILE A 80 16.60 5.66 -3.20
CA ILE A 80 17.05 5.52 -1.82
C ILE A 80 15.82 5.65 -0.91
N ALA A 81 15.55 4.61 -0.12
CA ALA A 81 14.53 4.68 0.91
C ALA A 81 15.05 5.44 2.15
N PRO A 82 14.16 5.89 3.04
CA PRO A 82 14.56 6.55 4.28
C PRO A 82 15.41 5.66 5.21
N ASP A 83 15.30 4.36 5.08
CA ASP A 83 16.11 3.36 5.78
C ASP A 83 17.41 2.98 5.05
N PHE A 84 17.82 3.82 4.07
CA PHE A 84 19.01 3.67 3.21
C PHE A 84 19.03 2.41 2.32
N ARG A 85 17.88 1.75 2.12
CA ARG A 85 17.80 0.70 1.09
C ARG A 85 17.86 1.31 -0.30
N ILE A 86 18.69 0.72 -1.15
CA ILE A 86 18.85 1.13 -2.55
C ILE A 86 17.79 0.40 -3.39
N PHE A 87 17.10 1.14 -4.27
CA PHE A 87 16.03 0.65 -5.15
C PHE A 87 14.91 -0.13 -4.45
N PRO A 88 14.33 0.38 -3.36
CA PRO A 88 13.18 -0.25 -2.77
C PRO A 88 11.99 -0.15 -3.74
N GLY A 89 11.47 -1.29 -4.16
CA GLY A 89 10.30 -1.34 -5.06
C GLY A 89 8.97 -0.94 -4.40
N GLU A 90 9.02 -0.47 -3.14
CA GLU A 90 7.86 -0.13 -2.32
C GLU A 90 7.58 1.37 -2.19
N CYS A 91 8.39 2.23 -2.78
CA CYS A 91 8.35 3.69 -2.49
C CYS A 91 7.14 4.44 -3.05
N GLY A 92 6.39 3.87 -3.97
CA GLY A 92 5.21 4.54 -4.51
C GLY A 92 4.47 3.73 -5.58
N GLY A 93 3.28 4.24 -5.93
CA GLY A 93 2.47 3.73 -7.02
C GLY A 93 1.50 2.63 -6.64
N MET A 94 0.85 2.04 -7.64
CA MET A 94 -0.13 0.98 -7.46
C MET A 94 0.46 -0.38 -7.85
N HIS A 95 0.28 -1.36 -6.98
CA HIS A 95 0.69 -2.74 -7.16
C HIS A 95 -0.55 -3.63 -7.12
N GLN A 96 -0.73 -4.46 -8.13
CA GLN A 96 -1.93 -5.30 -8.26
C GLN A 96 -1.57 -6.77 -8.38
N LYS A 97 -2.40 -7.63 -7.78
CA LYS A 97 -2.33 -9.08 -7.91
C LYS A 97 -3.69 -9.69 -7.55
N ASN A 98 -4.17 -10.62 -8.39
CA ASN A 98 -5.40 -11.40 -8.15
C ASN A 98 -6.63 -10.53 -7.80
N GLY A 99 -6.83 -9.41 -8.50
CA GLY A 99 -7.95 -8.50 -8.24
C GLY A 99 -7.77 -7.56 -7.03
N CYS A 100 -6.71 -7.73 -6.23
CA CYS A 100 -6.39 -6.87 -5.10
C CYS A 100 -5.37 -5.80 -5.51
N ALA A 101 -5.41 -4.63 -4.88
CA ALA A 101 -4.49 -3.53 -5.13
C ALA A 101 -3.86 -3.00 -3.83
N VAL A 102 -2.56 -2.68 -3.88
CA VAL A 102 -1.88 -1.86 -2.86
C VAL A 102 -1.47 -0.56 -3.49
N ILE A 103 -1.93 0.54 -2.92
CA ILE A 103 -1.67 1.92 -3.37
C ILE A 103 -0.73 2.56 -2.36
N VAL A 104 0.48 2.91 -2.81
CA VAL A 104 1.50 3.54 -1.98
C VAL A 104 1.62 5.00 -2.40
N SER A 105 1.30 5.93 -1.50
CA SER A 105 1.39 7.37 -1.72
C SER A 105 2.70 7.93 -1.18
N ALA A 106 3.31 8.85 -1.94
CA ALA A 106 4.44 9.65 -1.46
C ALA A 106 4.02 10.70 -0.42
N GLY A 107 2.72 11.02 -0.34
CA GLY A 107 2.16 11.94 0.63
C GLY A 107 2.68 13.39 0.52
N LEU A 108 2.20 14.24 1.42
CA LEU A 108 2.54 15.65 1.49
C LEU A 108 3.63 15.96 2.51
N GLY A 109 3.78 15.08 3.53
CA GLY A 109 4.73 15.25 4.63
C GLY A 109 6.18 15.03 4.24
N GLU A 110 7.10 15.37 5.14
CA GLU A 110 8.53 15.14 5.01
C GLU A 110 8.97 14.02 5.95
N HIS A 111 10.07 13.36 5.59
CA HIS A 111 10.69 12.35 6.43
C HIS A 111 11.65 13.02 7.44
N THR A 112 12.25 12.23 8.34
CA THR A 112 13.29 12.65 9.28
C THR A 112 14.41 13.45 8.64
N ILE A 113 14.76 13.13 7.38
CA ILE A 113 15.62 13.94 6.53
C ILE A 113 14.70 14.73 5.60
N PRO A 114 14.57 16.07 5.75
CA PRO A 114 13.61 16.88 4.99
C PRO A 114 14.14 17.19 3.59
N VAL A 115 14.58 16.16 2.85
CA VAL A 115 15.11 16.26 1.50
C VAL A 115 14.33 15.35 0.57
N ARG A 116 13.84 15.92 -0.53
CA ARG A 116 13.20 15.21 -1.63
C ARG A 116 13.88 15.57 -2.93
N ILE A 117 14.53 14.59 -3.59
CA ILE A 117 15.20 14.77 -4.88
C ILE A 117 14.37 14.06 -5.95
N HIS A 118 13.88 14.83 -6.93
CA HIS A 118 12.97 14.33 -7.97
C HIS A 118 11.73 13.58 -7.42
N ASN A 119 11.32 13.93 -6.20
CA ASN A 119 10.24 13.30 -5.47
C ASN A 119 9.23 14.37 -5.02
N PRO A 120 8.33 14.83 -5.89
CA PRO A 120 7.34 15.85 -5.54
C PRO A 120 6.36 15.32 -4.50
N ARG A 121 5.77 16.24 -3.73
CA ARG A 121 4.65 15.90 -2.84
C ARG A 121 3.48 15.38 -3.67
N GLU A 122 2.79 14.38 -3.15
CA GLU A 122 1.72 13.67 -3.86
C GLU A 122 0.44 13.64 -3.02
N LEU A 123 -0.66 14.04 -3.66
CA LEU A 123 -2.01 13.77 -3.19
C LEU A 123 -2.63 12.70 -4.07
N THR A 124 -2.84 11.51 -3.54
CA THR A 124 -3.44 10.38 -4.27
C THR A 124 -4.95 10.42 -4.13
N ILE A 125 -5.67 10.54 -5.23
CA ILE A 125 -7.13 10.49 -5.29
C ILE A 125 -7.54 9.17 -5.92
N VAL A 126 -8.35 8.39 -5.20
CA VAL A 126 -8.91 7.13 -5.69
C VAL A 126 -10.42 7.27 -5.83
N ARG A 127 -10.92 7.10 -7.05
CA ARG A 127 -12.35 7.05 -7.31
C ARG A 127 -12.80 5.60 -7.38
N ILE A 128 -13.78 5.25 -6.58
CA ILE A 128 -14.40 3.92 -6.57
C ILE A 128 -15.79 4.09 -7.19
N SER A 129 -16.09 3.30 -8.21
CA SER A 129 -17.42 3.26 -8.84
C SER A 129 -17.89 1.81 -8.95
N ALA A 130 -19.18 1.58 -8.75
CA ALA A 130 -19.77 0.31 -9.09
C ALA A 130 -19.69 0.12 -10.61
N LEU A 131 -19.37 -1.10 -11.06
CA LEU A 131 -19.53 -1.46 -12.47
C LEU A 131 -21.03 -1.36 -12.78
N GLN A 132 -21.42 -0.38 -13.57
CA GLN A 132 -22.72 -0.42 -14.23
C GLN A 132 -22.64 -1.55 -15.22
N ASN A 133 -23.53 -2.55 -15.08
CA ASN A 133 -23.74 -3.54 -16.13
C ASN A 133 -24.27 -2.78 -17.35
N GLU A 134 -23.40 -2.31 -18.21
CA GLU A 134 -23.78 -1.93 -19.55
C GLU A 134 -24.34 -3.19 -20.20
N LYS A 135 -25.66 -3.24 -20.38
CA LYS A 135 -26.30 -4.22 -21.25
C LYS A 135 -25.64 -4.06 -22.61
N MET A 136 -24.79 -5.02 -22.97
CA MET A 136 -24.26 -5.07 -24.33
C MET A 136 -25.45 -5.02 -25.27
N PRO A 137 -25.50 -4.11 -26.26
CA PRO A 137 -26.53 -4.11 -27.24
C PRO A 137 -26.43 -5.45 -27.99
N VAL A 138 -27.47 -6.27 -27.85
CA VAL A 138 -27.64 -7.48 -28.67
C VAL A 138 -27.80 -6.99 -30.10
N LYS A 139 -26.80 -7.26 -30.95
CA LYS A 139 -26.89 -7.11 -32.40
C LYS A 139 -27.50 -8.35 -33.01
#